data_77e168e96e39649bfac8497f0f9b3731
#
_entry.id   77e168e96e39649bfac8497f0f9b3731
#
_cell.length_a   1.000
_cell.length_b   1.000
_cell.length_c   1.000
_cell.angle_alpha   90.00
_cell.angle_beta   90.00
_cell.angle_gamma   90.00
#
_symmetry.space_group_name_H-M   'P 1'
#
loop_
_entity.id
_entity.type
_entity.pdbx_description
1 polymer ?
#
loop_
_entity_poly.entity_id
_entity_poly.type
_entity_poly.pdbx_seq_one_letter_code
_entity_poly.pdbx_strand_id
1 'polypeptide(L)' 'DHLALVALYAQAADGTADVDAACFFLTQAYVFALEQDAPQGAALRARLAAEGREPL' A
#
# COMPACT_ATOMS: atom_id res chain seq x y z
N ASP A 1 13.39 0.60 -9.77
CA ASP A 1 13.52 -0.03 -8.45
C ASP A 1 12.14 -0.23 -7.83
N HIS A 2 11.80 -1.49 -7.57
CA HIS A 2 10.48 -1.85 -7.05
C HIS A 2 10.27 -1.35 -5.61
N LEU A 3 11.33 -1.25 -4.81
CA LEU A 3 11.22 -0.70 -3.47
C LEU A 3 10.90 0.79 -3.50
N ALA A 4 11.44 1.51 -4.48
CA ALA A 4 11.08 2.91 -4.68
C ALA A 4 9.60 3.06 -5.06
N LEU A 5 9.07 2.11 -5.83
CA LEU A 5 7.65 2.11 -6.17
C LEU A 5 6.75 1.90 -4.94
N VAL A 6 7.17 1.05 -4.00
CA VAL A 6 6.43 0.87 -2.75
C VAL A 6 6.30 2.21 -2.03
N ALA A 7 7.39 2.93 -1.87
CA ALA A 7 7.38 4.23 -1.20
C ALA A 7 6.52 5.24 -1.96
N LEU A 8 6.64 5.25 -3.28
CA LEU A 8 5.91 6.20 -4.13
C LEU A 8 4.39 5.99 -4.01
N TYR A 9 3.94 4.75 -4.11
CA TYR A 9 2.51 4.46 -4.00
C TYR A 9 1.98 4.72 -2.59
N ALA A 10 2.78 4.43 -1.55
CA ALA A 10 2.37 4.75 -0.18
C ALA A 10 2.23 6.26 0.02
N GLN A 11 3.15 7.06 -0.54
CA GLN A 11 3.05 8.52 -0.49
C GLN A 11 1.83 9.02 -1.25
N ALA A 12 1.52 8.42 -2.40
CA ALA A 12 0.33 8.78 -3.15
C ALA A 12 -0.94 8.51 -2.34
N ALA A 13 -0.98 7.40 -1.60
CA ALA A 13 -2.09 7.10 -0.72
C ALA A 13 -2.26 8.16 0.37
N ASP A 14 -1.15 8.60 0.96
CA ASP A 14 -1.18 9.62 2.01
C ASP A 14 -1.66 10.98 1.49
N GLY A 15 -1.42 11.24 0.21
CA GLY A 15 -1.75 12.53 -0.41
C GLY A 15 -3.17 12.64 -0.94
N THR A 16 -4.00 11.59 -0.86
CA THR A 16 -5.35 11.64 -1.40
C THR A 16 -6.39 11.59 -0.29
N ALA A 17 -7.46 12.38 -0.45
CA ALA A 17 -8.59 12.41 0.47
C ALA A 17 -9.63 11.33 0.14
N ASP A 18 -9.59 10.77 -1.06
CA ASP A 18 -10.53 9.74 -1.49
C ASP A 18 -10.08 8.37 -0.98
N VAL A 19 -10.88 7.77 -0.10
CA VAL A 19 -10.55 6.47 0.52
C VAL A 19 -10.37 5.38 -0.55
N ASP A 20 -11.22 5.36 -1.58
CA ASP A 20 -11.11 4.36 -2.63
C ASP A 20 -9.79 4.49 -3.40
N ALA A 21 -9.40 5.72 -3.74
CA ALA A 21 -8.13 5.97 -4.42
C ALA A 21 -6.95 5.65 -3.49
N ALA A 22 -7.04 6.04 -2.22
CA ALA A 22 -5.98 5.73 -1.26
C ALA A 22 -5.79 4.21 -1.14
N CYS A 23 -6.87 3.46 -1.03
CA CYS A 23 -6.78 2.00 -0.93
C CYS A 23 -6.25 1.36 -2.22
N PHE A 24 -6.57 1.94 -3.38
CA PHE A 24 -5.96 1.48 -4.63
C PHE A 24 -4.43 1.62 -4.58
N PHE A 25 -3.95 2.79 -4.19
CA PHE A 25 -2.51 3.02 -4.09
C PHE A 25 -1.85 2.12 -3.04
N LEU A 26 -2.50 1.92 -1.90
CA LEU A 26 -1.99 1.02 -0.86
C LEU A 26 -1.91 -0.42 -1.35
N THR A 27 -2.90 -0.86 -2.12
CA THR A 27 -2.91 -2.21 -2.69
C THR A 27 -1.76 -2.39 -3.66
N GLN A 28 -1.47 -1.39 -4.51
CA GLN A 28 -0.34 -1.46 -5.44
C GLN A 28 0.98 -1.53 -4.67
N ALA A 29 1.13 -0.70 -3.63
CA ALA A 29 2.33 -0.73 -2.80
C ALA A 29 2.49 -2.09 -2.12
N TYR A 30 1.40 -2.65 -1.62
CA TYR A 30 1.41 -3.95 -0.96
C TYR A 30 1.87 -5.07 -1.90
N VAL A 31 1.34 -5.08 -3.13
CA VAL A 31 1.74 -6.08 -4.14
C VAL A 31 3.23 -5.99 -4.43
N PHE A 32 3.75 -4.78 -4.65
CA PHE A 32 5.19 -4.61 -4.89
C PHE A 32 6.01 -5.02 -3.67
N ALA A 33 5.54 -4.71 -2.46
CA ALA A 33 6.24 -5.09 -1.23
C ALA A 33 6.32 -6.61 -1.09
N LEU A 34 5.25 -7.33 -1.42
CA LEU A 34 5.24 -8.80 -1.38
C LEU A 34 6.22 -9.38 -2.39
N GLU A 35 6.27 -8.84 -3.60
CA GLU A 35 7.20 -9.31 -4.64
C GLU A 35 8.65 -9.16 -4.21
N GLN A 36 8.95 -8.13 -3.43
CA GLN A 36 10.30 -7.86 -2.96
C GLN A 36 10.58 -8.42 -1.56
N ASP A 37 9.60 -9.10 -0.97
CA ASP A 37 9.67 -9.57 0.41
C ASP A 37 10.08 -8.43 1.35
N ALA A 38 9.51 -7.26 1.12
CA ALA A 38 9.87 -6.05 1.85
C ALA A 38 9.11 -5.95 3.17
N PRO A 39 9.77 -5.43 4.24
CA PRO A 39 9.11 -5.31 5.54
C PRO A 39 7.92 -4.37 5.55
N GLN A 40 7.83 -3.45 4.58
CA GLN A 40 6.71 -2.53 4.46
C GLN A 40 5.38 -3.24 4.21
N GLY A 41 5.41 -4.50 3.73
CA GLY A 41 4.19 -5.26 3.44
C GLY A 41 3.26 -5.38 4.62
N ALA A 42 3.79 -5.65 5.81
CA ALA A 42 2.97 -5.79 7.01
C ALA A 42 2.27 -4.48 7.39
N ALA A 43 2.98 -3.36 7.30
CA ALA A 43 2.42 -2.05 7.60
C ALA A 43 1.34 -1.66 6.59
N LEU A 44 1.57 -1.93 5.31
CA LEU A 44 0.60 -1.64 4.26
C LEU A 44 -0.67 -2.48 4.43
N ARG A 45 -0.52 -3.75 4.78
CA ARG A 45 -1.66 -4.62 5.05
C ARG A 45 -2.47 -4.10 6.24
N ALA A 46 -1.81 -3.64 7.29
CA ALA A 46 -2.48 -3.08 8.46
C ALA A 46 -3.28 -1.82 8.10
N ARG A 47 -2.73 -0.97 7.21
CA ARG A 47 -3.44 0.22 6.75
C ARG A 47 -4.69 -0.14 5.96
N LEU A 48 -4.59 -1.15 5.08
CA LEU A 48 -5.75 -1.62 4.31
C LEU A 48 -6.81 -2.24 5.23
N ALA A 49 -6.39 -3.00 6.23
CA ALA A 49 -7.30 -3.59 7.21
C ALA A 49 -8.04 -2.52 8.00
N ALA A 50 -7.37 -1.41 8.34
CA ALA A 50 -7.98 -0.30 9.06
C ALA A 50 -9.13 0.33 8.25
N GLU A 51 -9.06 0.26 6.92
CA GLU A 51 -10.12 0.75 6.04
C GLU A 51 -11.14 -0.34 5.70
N GLY A 52 -11.08 -1.50 6.34
CA GLY A 52 -11.96 -2.63 6.07
C GLY A 52 -11.68 -3.32 4.74
N ARG A 53 -10.49 -3.16 4.19
CA ARG A 53 -10.11 -3.67 2.87
C ARG A 53 -8.89 -4.57 2.93
N GLU A 54 -8.84 -5.40 3.95
CA GLU A 54 -7.73 -6.30 4.15
C GLU A 54 -7.56 -7.23 2.94
N PRO A 55 -6.35 -7.33 2.37
CA PRO A 55 -6.09 -8.24 1.24
C PRO A 55 -6.21 -9.68 1.67
N LEU A 56 -6.62 -10.52 0.73
CA LEU A 56 -6.72 -11.96 0.94
C LEU A 56 -5.36 -12.64 0.89
#